data_0520f7756c7c0ddfade56bc06c2d5113
#
_entry.id   0520f7756c7c0ddfade56bc06c2d5113
#
_cell.length_a   1.000
_cell.length_b   1.000
_cell.length_c   1.000
_cell.angle_alpha   90.00
_cell.angle_beta   90.00
_cell.angle_gamma   90.00
#
_symmetry.space_group_name_H-M   'P 1'
#
loop_
_entity.id
_entity.type
_entity.pdbx_description
1 polymer ?
#
loop_
_entity_poly.entity_id
_entity_poly.type
_entity_poly.pdbx_seq_one_letter_code
_entity_poly.pdbx_strand_id
1 'polypeptide(L)'
;EPVILVESDHLENLSAIPEQLIEESGFHEPQTADEIEEQEGSPKEEQEIIRLVPPKPYRQHITFNTIHSEIPKEQRYDFQITNDDLGTGSRGEKFEANVKAIHCLKKIEAEDRLATPEEQEILSRYVGWGGLSDCFDERHSKYQELKSFLNEEEYEAARESSLTAFYTPPAVIRGIYQALEQMGFAEGNILEPCCGIGNFMGMLPESMRESKFYGVELDSISGRIAGQLYQNSSISVNGFETVEMPDSFFDVVVGNVPFGDFKVLDKQYDKFNFLIHDYFFAKTIDKVRPGGVLDRKSTRLN
;
A
#
# COMPACT_ATOMS: atom_id res chain seq x y z
N GLU A 1 21.20 9.80 2.16
CA GLU A 1 20.07 10.70 2.46
C GLU A 1 19.05 9.91 3.29
N PRO A 2 18.43 10.52 4.30
CA PRO A 2 17.45 9.84 5.14
C PRO A 2 16.14 9.59 4.36
N VAL A 3 15.41 8.54 4.75
CA VAL A 3 14.02 8.31 4.30
C VAL A 3 13.12 9.26 5.09
N ILE A 4 12.21 9.94 4.41
CA ILE A 4 11.23 10.83 5.05
C ILE A 4 10.03 9.98 5.48
N LEU A 5 9.74 9.99 6.79
CA LEU A 5 8.59 9.32 7.38
C LEU A 5 7.47 10.34 7.58
N VAL A 6 6.29 10.05 7.05
CA VAL A 6 5.09 10.88 7.23
C VAL A 6 4.03 10.05 7.94
N GLU A 7 3.57 10.52 9.11
CA GLU A 7 2.42 9.94 9.79
C GLU A 7 1.18 10.78 9.46
N SER A 8 0.23 10.19 8.78
CA SER A 8 -0.97 10.87 8.27
C SER A 8 -2.12 11.02 9.28
N ASP A 9 -1.94 10.57 10.53
CA ASP A 9 -3.01 10.58 11.55
C ASP A 9 -3.45 12.00 11.99
N HIS A 10 -2.75 13.05 11.55
CA HIS A 10 -3.04 14.45 11.88
C HIS A 10 -3.44 15.32 10.69
N LEU A 11 -3.66 14.75 9.51
CA LEU A 11 -3.96 15.49 8.27
C LEU A 11 -5.41 16.03 8.16
N GLU A 12 -6.24 15.84 9.18
CA GLU A 12 -7.63 16.37 9.16
C GLU A 12 -7.73 17.90 9.23
N ASN A 13 -6.61 18.64 9.44
CA ASN A 13 -6.59 20.10 9.58
C ASN A 13 -5.51 20.79 8.73
N LEU A 14 -5.27 20.35 7.50
CA LEU A 14 -4.33 21.03 6.60
C LEU A 14 -4.91 22.31 5.99
N SER A 15 -5.13 23.36 6.80
CA SER A 15 -5.23 24.73 6.28
C SER A 15 -3.94 25.54 6.45
N ALA A 16 -2.92 25.07 7.14
CA ALA A 16 -1.57 25.64 7.17
C ALA A 16 -0.60 24.63 7.83
N ILE A 17 0.50 24.29 7.16
CA ILE A 17 1.66 23.72 7.83
C ILE A 17 2.28 24.85 8.63
N PRO A 18 2.43 24.78 9.96
CA PRO A 18 3.08 25.81 10.73
C PRO A 18 4.54 25.92 10.30
N GLU A 19 5.02 27.13 9.97
CA GLU A 19 6.44 27.42 9.67
C GLU A 19 7.42 26.91 10.76
N GLN A 20 6.93 26.62 11.94
CA GLN A 20 7.70 26.09 13.08
C GLN A 20 8.27 24.69 12.88
N LEU A 21 7.74 23.86 11.99
CA LEU A 21 8.31 22.54 11.69
C LEU A 21 9.58 22.60 10.83
N ILE A 22 9.88 23.76 10.23
CA ILE A 22 11.09 23.99 9.43
C ILE A 22 12.26 24.42 10.32
N GLU A 23 12.01 25.04 11.48
CA GLU A 23 13.06 25.52 12.38
C GLU A 23 13.57 24.47 13.37
N GLU A 24 12.85 23.38 13.64
CA GLU A 24 13.31 22.33 14.57
C GLU A 24 14.19 21.25 13.92
N SER A 25 14.35 21.23 12.59
CA SER A 25 15.41 20.47 11.94
C SER A 25 16.72 21.25 12.02
N GLY A 26 17.34 21.25 13.21
CA GLY A 26 18.57 21.97 13.50
C GLY A 26 19.72 21.52 12.59
N PHE A 27 19.89 22.19 11.46
CA PHE A 27 21.14 22.22 10.73
C PHE A 27 22.13 23.05 11.53
N HIS A 28 22.98 22.39 12.32
CA HIS A 28 24.19 23.01 12.82
C HIS A 28 25.23 22.96 11.70
N GLU A 29 25.66 24.15 11.27
CA GLU A 29 26.86 24.31 10.44
C GLU A 29 28.06 23.71 11.19
N PRO A 30 29.02 23.05 10.50
CA PRO A 30 30.21 22.51 11.12
C PRO A 30 31.10 23.66 11.60
N GLN A 31 31.32 23.74 12.90
CA GLN A 31 32.32 24.62 13.48
C GLN A 31 33.72 24.17 13.03
N THR A 32 34.52 25.14 12.63
CA THR A 32 35.92 24.99 12.22
C THR A 32 36.76 24.36 13.31
N ALA A 33 37.61 23.42 12.89
CA ALA A 33 38.62 22.80 13.73
C ALA A 33 39.63 23.83 14.17
N ASP A 34 39.62 24.13 15.47
CA ASP A 34 40.81 24.55 16.23
C ASP A 34 40.44 24.55 17.74
N GLU A 35 41.32 23.96 18.54
CA GLU A 35 41.29 23.80 20.02
C GLU A 35 40.69 22.48 20.54
N ILE A 36 41.52 21.43 20.50
CA ILE A 36 41.44 20.32 21.46
C ILE A 36 42.78 20.20 22.14
N GLU A 37 42.83 20.63 23.41
CA GLU A 37 43.92 20.33 24.33
C GLU A 37 43.95 18.82 24.65
N GLU A 38 45.18 18.28 24.65
CA GLU A 38 45.50 16.90 25.02
C GLU A 38 45.14 16.62 26.49
N GLN A 39 44.31 15.60 26.74
CA GLN A 39 44.27 14.89 28.01
C GLN A 39 44.58 13.41 27.77
N GLU A 40 45.69 13.00 28.36
CA GLU A 40 46.17 11.62 28.38
C GLU A 40 45.26 10.68 29.21
N GLY A 41 45.04 9.49 28.68
CA GLY A 41 44.97 8.25 29.44
C GLY A 41 43.63 7.63 29.73
N SER A 42 43.18 6.74 28.84
CA SER A 42 42.39 5.53 29.16
C SER A 42 42.43 4.50 28.01
N PRO A 43 42.30 3.20 28.26
CA PRO A 43 42.71 2.16 27.34
C PRO A 43 41.79 2.12 26.09
N LYS A 44 42.43 1.98 24.93
CA LYS A 44 41.77 1.83 23.63
C LYS A 44 40.99 0.52 23.62
N GLU A 45 39.66 0.60 23.68
CA GLU A 45 38.79 -0.42 23.12
C GLU A 45 38.94 -0.37 21.60
N GLU A 46 39.45 -1.43 21.01
CA GLU A 46 39.44 -1.62 19.56
C GLU A 46 37.97 -1.67 19.07
N GLN A 47 37.50 -0.56 18.52
CA GLN A 47 36.26 -0.54 17.78
C GLN A 47 36.47 -1.37 16.52
N GLU A 48 35.85 -2.55 16.51
CA GLU A 48 35.76 -3.41 15.34
C GLU A 48 35.03 -2.62 14.23
N ILE A 49 35.80 -2.15 13.24
CA ILE A 49 35.24 -1.48 12.06
C ILE A 49 34.46 -2.53 11.28
N ILE A 50 33.14 -2.58 11.48
CA ILE A 50 32.26 -3.38 10.65
C ILE A 50 32.39 -2.85 9.21
N ARG A 51 33.22 -3.48 8.41
CA ARG A 51 33.24 -3.25 6.97
C ARG A 51 31.92 -3.75 6.42
N LEU A 52 31.03 -2.83 6.08
CA LEU A 52 29.86 -3.11 5.26
C LEU A 52 30.36 -3.67 3.93
N VAL A 53 30.37 -4.99 3.81
CA VAL A 53 30.58 -5.65 2.53
C VAL A 53 29.36 -5.28 1.68
N PRO A 54 29.54 -4.63 0.52
CA PRO A 54 28.42 -4.33 -0.35
C PRO A 54 27.72 -5.65 -0.68
N PRO A 55 26.38 -5.73 -0.55
CA PRO A 55 25.65 -6.94 -0.86
C PRO A 55 25.95 -7.33 -2.30
N LYS A 56 26.26 -8.62 -2.53
CA LYS A 56 26.39 -9.16 -3.89
C LYS A 56 25.11 -8.81 -4.65
N PRO A 57 25.17 -8.42 -5.93
CA PRO A 57 23.98 -8.14 -6.72
C PRO A 57 23.15 -9.43 -6.79
N TYR A 58 22.14 -9.49 -5.91
CA TYR A 58 21.13 -10.53 -5.93
C TYR A 58 20.27 -10.26 -7.17
N ARG A 59 20.11 -11.24 -8.05
CA ARG A 59 19.09 -11.17 -9.11
C ARG A 59 17.73 -11.26 -8.40
N GLN A 60 17.19 -10.09 -8.09
CA GLN A 60 15.92 -9.96 -7.41
C GLN A 60 14.82 -10.26 -8.42
N HIS A 61 14.08 -11.34 -8.20
CA HIS A 61 12.85 -11.61 -8.92
C HIS A 61 11.75 -10.75 -8.30
N ILE A 62 11.28 -9.75 -9.05
CA ILE A 62 10.08 -9.00 -8.68
C ILE A 62 8.90 -9.88 -9.03
N THR A 63 8.05 -10.21 -8.03
CA THR A 63 6.85 -11.05 -8.22
C THR A 63 5.60 -10.22 -8.56
N PHE A 64 5.80 -9.04 -9.14
CA PHE A 64 4.72 -8.21 -9.63
C PHE A 64 4.38 -8.53 -11.08
N ASN A 65 3.10 -8.67 -11.36
CA ASN A 65 2.62 -8.95 -12.70
C ASN A 65 1.62 -7.89 -13.14
N THR A 66 1.81 -7.38 -14.36
CA THR A 66 0.78 -6.63 -15.06
C THR A 66 -0.06 -7.65 -15.82
N ILE A 67 -1.37 -7.66 -15.59
CA ILE A 67 -2.28 -8.58 -16.28
C ILE A 67 -2.25 -8.31 -17.79
N HIS A 68 -2.39 -9.36 -18.61
CA HIS A 68 -2.39 -9.27 -20.09
C HIS A 68 -1.24 -8.41 -20.62
N SER A 69 0.00 -8.67 -20.16
CA SER A 69 1.19 -7.88 -20.50
C SER A 69 1.49 -7.78 -21.99
N GLU A 70 0.91 -8.65 -22.82
CA GLU A 70 0.93 -8.65 -24.28
C GLU A 70 0.10 -7.52 -24.91
N ILE A 71 -0.89 -6.95 -24.19
CA ILE A 71 -1.70 -5.84 -24.68
C ILE A 71 -0.89 -4.53 -24.58
N PRO A 72 -0.77 -3.75 -25.65
CA PRO A 72 -0.04 -2.47 -25.64
C PRO A 72 -0.61 -1.46 -24.62
N LYS A 73 0.28 -0.62 -24.03
CA LYS A 73 -0.10 0.39 -23.02
C LYS A 73 -1.22 1.32 -23.51
N GLU A 74 -1.24 1.66 -24.79
CA GLU A 74 -2.21 2.55 -25.41
C GLU A 74 -3.64 1.96 -25.49
N GLN A 75 -3.78 0.66 -25.26
CA GLN A 75 -5.06 -0.06 -25.25
C GLN A 75 -5.51 -0.39 -23.82
N ARG A 76 -4.79 0.10 -22.81
CA ARG A 76 -5.08 -0.13 -21.40
C ARG A 76 -5.73 1.10 -20.79
N TYR A 77 -6.64 0.88 -19.87
CA TYR A 77 -7.34 1.93 -19.15
C TYR A 77 -7.09 1.81 -17.65
N ASP A 78 -6.73 2.94 -17.03
CA ASP A 78 -6.67 3.05 -15.58
C ASP A 78 -7.88 3.86 -15.12
N PHE A 79 -8.67 3.28 -14.23
CA PHE A 79 -9.85 3.91 -13.68
C PHE A 79 -9.47 5.15 -12.86
N GLN A 80 -10.21 6.24 -13.05
CA GLN A 80 -10.00 7.47 -12.30
C GLN A 80 -11.14 7.71 -11.31
N ILE A 81 -10.80 7.84 -10.04
CA ILE A 81 -11.76 8.18 -8.99
C ILE A 81 -11.95 9.69 -8.99
N THR A 82 -13.11 10.14 -9.44
CA THR A 82 -13.43 11.57 -9.62
C THR A 82 -14.38 12.12 -8.56
N ASN A 83 -14.93 11.25 -7.70
CA ASN A 83 -15.87 11.64 -6.65
C ASN A 83 -15.48 11.03 -5.29
N ASP A 84 -16.13 11.49 -4.23
CA ASP A 84 -15.89 11.04 -2.86
C ASP A 84 -16.87 9.94 -2.40
N ASP A 85 -17.63 9.36 -3.31
CA ASP A 85 -18.68 8.38 -3.01
C ASP A 85 -18.17 6.96 -2.76
N LEU A 86 -16.84 6.81 -2.58
CA LEU A 86 -16.20 5.52 -2.30
C LEU A 86 -16.74 4.91 -1.00
N GLY A 87 -17.30 3.72 -1.12
CA GLY A 87 -17.79 2.97 0.02
C GLY A 87 -19.03 3.57 0.71
N THR A 88 -19.73 4.54 0.09
CA THR A 88 -20.99 5.08 0.59
C THR A 88 -22.15 4.09 0.35
N GLY A 89 -23.27 4.34 1.02
CA GLY A 89 -24.48 3.53 0.90
C GLY A 89 -24.78 2.66 2.13
N SER A 90 -25.99 2.14 2.16
CA SER A 90 -26.46 1.20 3.18
C SER A 90 -25.74 -0.15 3.05
N ARG A 91 -25.81 -0.96 4.09
CA ARG A 91 -25.22 -2.32 4.09
C ARG A 91 -25.78 -3.18 2.95
N GLY A 92 -27.07 -3.09 2.65
CA GLY A 92 -27.69 -3.81 1.53
C GLY A 92 -27.13 -3.38 0.18
N GLU A 93 -27.00 -2.08 -0.06
CA GLU A 93 -26.41 -1.53 -1.28
C GLU A 93 -24.95 -1.94 -1.46
N LYS A 94 -24.17 -1.95 -0.38
CA LYS A 94 -22.78 -2.42 -0.37
C LYS A 94 -22.68 -3.91 -0.72
N PHE A 95 -23.54 -4.74 -0.15
CA PHE A 95 -23.60 -6.16 -0.48
C PHE A 95 -23.93 -6.38 -1.97
N GLU A 96 -24.97 -5.73 -2.48
CA GLU A 96 -25.36 -5.81 -3.90
C GLU A 96 -24.25 -5.30 -4.84
N ALA A 97 -23.53 -4.24 -4.44
CA ALA A 97 -22.39 -3.73 -5.20
C ALA A 97 -21.25 -4.77 -5.27
N ASN A 98 -20.91 -5.40 -4.14
CA ASN A 98 -19.90 -6.47 -4.09
C ASN A 98 -20.31 -7.66 -4.98
N VAL A 99 -21.57 -8.11 -4.91
CA VAL A 99 -22.06 -9.21 -5.75
C VAL A 99 -21.91 -8.87 -7.23
N LYS A 100 -22.34 -7.67 -7.65
CA LYS A 100 -22.24 -7.22 -9.06
C LYS A 100 -20.79 -7.14 -9.52
N ALA A 101 -19.91 -6.59 -8.68
CA ALA A 101 -18.49 -6.49 -9.01
C ALA A 101 -17.84 -7.87 -9.17
N ILE A 102 -18.12 -8.82 -8.28
CA ILE A 102 -17.60 -10.18 -8.35
C ILE A 102 -18.11 -10.92 -9.59
N HIS A 103 -19.39 -10.81 -9.92
CA HIS A 103 -19.93 -11.39 -11.15
C HIS A 103 -19.30 -10.77 -12.41
N CYS A 104 -19.10 -9.46 -12.41
CA CYS A 104 -18.41 -8.75 -13.49
C CYS A 104 -16.96 -9.24 -13.65
N LEU A 105 -16.22 -9.32 -12.54
CA LEU A 105 -14.85 -9.84 -12.53
C LEU A 105 -14.77 -11.25 -13.11
N LYS A 106 -15.60 -12.18 -12.61
CA LYS A 106 -15.59 -13.58 -13.06
C LYS A 106 -15.96 -13.72 -14.54
N LYS A 107 -16.85 -12.87 -15.06
CA LYS A 107 -17.15 -12.81 -16.48
C LYS A 107 -15.94 -12.38 -17.30
N ILE A 108 -15.27 -11.29 -16.91
CA ILE A 108 -14.08 -10.76 -17.59
C ILE A 108 -12.98 -11.82 -17.63
N GLU A 109 -12.73 -12.49 -16.50
CA GLU A 109 -11.73 -13.56 -16.39
C GLU A 109 -12.08 -14.79 -17.23
N ALA A 110 -13.35 -15.18 -17.28
CA ALA A 110 -13.80 -16.29 -18.12
C ALA A 110 -13.66 -15.98 -19.62
N GLU A 111 -13.71 -14.71 -20.00
CA GLU A 111 -13.50 -14.21 -21.37
C GLU A 111 -12.01 -13.93 -21.66
N ASP A 112 -11.11 -14.12 -20.69
CA ASP A 112 -9.64 -13.93 -20.78
C ASP A 112 -9.26 -12.59 -21.42
N ARG A 113 -9.75 -11.47 -20.85
CA ARG A 113 -9.55 -10.11 -21.37
C ARG A 113 -9.43 -9.07 -20.27
N LEU A 114 -9.12 -7.84 -20.67
CA LEU A 114 -9.19 -6.65 -19.80
C LEU A 114 -10.64 -6.15 -19.67
N ALA A 115 -10.92 -5.50 -18.53
CA ALA A 115 -12.19 -4.79 -18.31
C ALA A 115 -12.31 -3.59 -19.24
N THR A 116 -13.54 -3.36 -19.73
CA THR A 116 -13.87 -2.10 -20.41
C THR A 116 -14.09 -0.97 -19.40
N PRO A 117 -14.06 0.32 -19.81
CA PRO A 117 -14.36 1.44 -18.90
C PRO A 117 -15.70 1.29 -18.17
N GLU A 118 -16.73 0.76 -18.82
CA GLU A 118 -18.06 0.55 -18.23
C GLU A 118 -18.03 -0.58 -17.18
N GLU A 119 -17.23 -1.61 -17.41
CA GLU A 119 -17.01 -2.70 -16.45
C GLU A 119 -16.17 -2.22 -15.27
N GLN A 120 -15.19 -1.34 -15.51
CA GLN A 120 -14.42 -0.70 -14.43
C GLN A 120 -15.31 0.13 -13.49
N GLU A 121 -16.34 0.82 -14.00
CA GLU A 121 -17.34 1.49 -13.16
C GLU A 121 -18.08 0.52 -12.23
N ILE A 122 -18.38 -0.70 -12.70
CA ILE A 122 -18.99 -1.74 -11.87
C ILE A 122 -18.00 -2.26 -10.83
N LEU A 123 -16.77 -2.56 -11.24
CA LEU A 123 -15.71 -3.08 -10.38
C LEU A 123 -15.33 -2.08 -9.28
N SER A 124 -15.29 -0.77 -9.59
CA SER A 124 -14.95 0.29 -8.64
C SER A 124 -15.93 0.43 -7.47
N ARG A 125 -17.13 -0.16 -7.59
CA ARG A 125 -18.15 -0.19 -6.53
C ARG A 125 -17.92 -1.29 -5.49
N TYR A 126 -16.94 -2.16 -5.69
CA TYR A 126 -16.58 -3.15 -4.69
C TYR A 126 -16.02 -2.46 -3.44
N VAL A 127 -16.56 -2.81 -2.28
CA VAL A 127 -16.20 -2.18 -1.00
C VAL A 127 -15.60 -3.15 0.00
N GLY A 128 -15.31 -4.39 -0.42
CA GLY A 128 -14.86 -5.43 0.51
C GLY A 128 -15.91 -5.83 1.54
N TRP A 129 -15.47 -6.52 2.58
CA TRP A 129 -16.38 -7.15 3.55
C TRP A 129 -16.26 -6.56 4.96
N GLY A 130 -15.43 -5.55 5.20
CA GLY A 130 -15.17 -4.97 6.52
C GLY A 130 -16.41 -4.50 7.28
N GLY A 131 -17.39 -3.92 6.57
CA GLY A 131 -18.68 -3.53 7.16
C GLY A 131 -19.80 -4.58 7.04
N LEU A 132 -19.50 -5.80 6.55
CA LEU A 132 -20.46 -6.85 6.15
C LEU A 132 -20.11 -8.22 6.77
N SER A 133 -19.32 -8.25 7.84
CA SER A 133 -18.83 -9.48 8.47
C SER A 133 -19.93 -10.43 8.92
N ASP A 134 -21.11 -9.93 9.28
CA ASP A 134 -22.29 -10.73 9.66
C ASP A 134 -22.88 -11.55 8.49
N CYS A 135 -22.60 -11.18 7.23
CA CYS A 135 -23.02 -11.97 6.08
C CYS A 135 -22.36 -13.37 6.02
N PHE A 136 -21.28 -13.57 6.80
CA PHE A 136 -20.59 -14.86 6.95
C PHE A 136 -21.17 -15.73 8.09
N ASP A 137 -22.15 -15.27 8.85
CA ASP A 137 -22.90 -16.09 9.82
C ASP A 137 -23.96 -16.91 9.08
N GLU A 138 -24.00 -18.23 9.32
CA GLU A 138 -24.95 -19.17 8.68
C GLU A 138 -26.41 -18.79 8.88
N ARG A 139 -26.71 -18.04 9.92
CA ARG A 139 -28.06 -17.54 10.25
C ARG A 139 -28.43 -16.27 9.50
N HIS A 140 -27.46 -15.62 8.85
CA HIS A 140 -27.72 -14.39 8.11
C HIS A 140 -28.45 -14.68 6.78
N SER A 141 -29.44 -13.88 6.42
CA SER A 141 -30.25 -14.08 5.21
C SER A 141 -29.46 -14.09 3.90
N LYS A 142 -28.28 -13.44 3.86
CA LYS A 142 -27.38 -13.35 2.71
C LYS A 142 -26.32 -14.45 2.65
N TYR A 143 -26.22 -15.31 3.67
CA TYR A 143 -25.17 -16.33 3.76
C TYR A 143 -25.18 -17.30 2.56
N GLN A 144 -26.36 -17.87 2.22
CA GLN A 144 -26.47 -18.81 1.14
C GLN A 144 -26.19 -18.16 -0.23
N GLU A 145 -26.61 -16.92 -0.41
CA GLU A 145 -26.31 -16.13 -1.58
C GLU A 145 -24.79 -15.92 -1.71
N LEU A 146 -24.12 -15.49 -0.63
CA LEU A 146 -22.67 -15.30 -0.57
C LEU A 146 -21.92 -16.57 -0.96
N LYS A 147 -22.26 -17.71 -0.39
CA LYS A 147 -21.64 -19.02 -0.73
C LYS A 147 -21.87 -19.48 -2.15
N SER A 148 -22.92 -19.01 -2.80
CA SER A 148 -23.26 -19.46 -4.16
C SER A 148 -22.35 -18.90 -5.25
N PHE A 149 -21.71 -17.75 -5.03
CA PHE A 149 -20.87 -17.08 -6.04
C PHE A 149 -19.39 -17.02 -5.69
N LEU A 150 -18.97 -17.41 -4.47
CA LEU A 150 -17.58 -17.55 -4.07
C LEU A 150 -17.17 -19.04 -4.10
N ASN A 151 -15.97 -19.32 -4.59
CA ASN A 151 -15.36 -20.62 -4.34
C ASN A 151 -14.81 -20.67 -2.89
N GLU A 152 -14.34 -21.83 -2.44
CA GLU A 152 -13.92 -22.01 -1.04
C GLU A 152 -12.74 -21.07 -0.66
N GLU A 153 -11.74 -20.92 -1.54
CA GLU A 153 -10.59 -20.04 -1.30
C GLU A 153 -11.01 -18.56 -1.24
N GLU A 154 -11.85 -18.12 -2.17
CA GLU A 154 -12.43 -16.77 -2.18
C GLU A 154 -13.28 -16.50 -0.94
N TYR A 155 -14.05 -17.51 -0.50
CA TYR A 155 -14.88 -17.40 0.69
C TYR A 155 -14.05 -17.23 1.96
N GLU A 156 -13.01 -18.04 2.16
CA GLU A 156 -12.16 -17.93 3.33
C GLU A 156 -11.36 -16.61 3.32
N ALA A 157 -10.80 -16.21 2.19
CA ALA A 157 -10.10 -14.93 2.05
C ALA A 157 -11.04 -13.74 2.35
N ALA A 158 -12.25 -13.74 1.81
CA ALA A 158 -13.25 -12.71 2.06
C ALA A 158 -13.67 -12.65 3.55
N ARG A 159 -13.81 -13.80 4.18
CA ARG A 159 -14.13 -13.91 5.62
C ARG A 159 -13.01 -13.36 6.49
N GLU A 160 -11.76 -13.70 6.21
CA GLU A 160 -10.60 -13.19 6.93
C GLU A 160 -10.45 -11.68 6.75
N SER A 161 -10.60 -11.17 5.52
CA SER A 161 -10.51 -9.74 5.21
C SER A 161 -11.63 -8.91 5.86
N SER A 162 -12.75 -9.53 6.22
CA SER A 162 -13.88 -8.83 6.85
C SER A 162 -13.55 -8.16 8.18
N LEU A 163 -12.45 -8.56 8.83
CA LEU A 163 -12.00 -7.98 10.10
C LEU A 163 -10.98 -6.85 9.93
N THR A 164 -10.33 -6.75 8.77
CA THR A 164 -9.18 -5.86 8.55
C THR A 164 -9.32 -4.94 7.34
N ALA A 165 -10.29 -5.17 6.46
CA ALA A 165 -10.47 -4.39 5.24
C ALA A 165 -11.15 -3.04 5.51
N PHE A 166 -10.34 -2.01 5.76
CA PHE A 166 -10.79 -0.61 5.89
C PHE A 166 -10.11 0.24 4.82
N TYR A 167 -10.90 0.81 3.93
CA TYR A 167 -10.38 1.69 2.88
C TYR A 167 -10.05 3.08 3.41
N THR A 168 -8.96 3.65 2.90
CA THR A 168 -8.55 5.01 3.24
C THR A 168 -9.52 6.02 2.62
N PRO A 169 -10.04 6.98 3.41
CA PRO A 169 -10.94 8.01 2.89
C PRO A 169 -10.29 8.86 1.80
N PRO A 170 -11.04 9.27 0.75
CA PRO A 170 -10.52 10.09 -0.35
C PRO A 170 -9.81 11.37 0.09
N ALA A 171 -10.32 12.05 1.12
CA ALA A 171 -9.70 13.26 1.66
C ALA A 171 -8.27 13.03 2.17
N VAL A 172 -8.01 11.88 2.82
CA VAL A 172 -6.69 11.50 3.32
C VAL A 172 -5.74 11.22 2.14
N ILE A 173 -6.19 10.44 1.14
CA ILE A 173 -5.41 10.14 -0.05
C ILE A 173 -4.99 11.44 -0.77
N ARG A 174 -5.92 12.39 -0.95
CA ARG A 174 -5.60 13.70 -1.53
C ARG A 174 -4.58 14.47 -0.71
N GLY A 175 -4.71 14.47 0.63
CA GLY A 175 -3.74 15.13 1.50
C GLY A 175 -2.34 14.55 1.36
N ILE A 176 -2.21 13.22 1.27
CA ILE A 176 -0.93 12.53 1.05
C ILE A 176 -0.32 12.95 -0.29
N TYR A 177 -1.09 12.93 -1.38
CA TYR A 177 -0.57 13.35 -2.69
C TYR A 177 -0.19 14.82 -2.73
N GLN A 178 -0.96 15.71 -2.09
CA GLN A 178 -0.58 17.13 -1.95
C GLN A 178 0.75 17.31 -1.20
N ALA A 179 0.97 16.54 -0.13
CA ALA A 179 2.23 16.56 0.59
C ALA A 179 3.40 16.09 -0.30
N LEU A 180 3.22 15.02 -1.07
CA LEU A 180 4.23 14.52 -2.01
C LEU A 180 4.55 15.56 -3.10
N GLU A 181 3.54 16.26 -3.64
CA GLU A 181 3.75 17.37 -4.60
C GLU A 181 4.56 18.50 -3.97
N GLN A 182 4.24 18.89 -2.73
CA GLN A 182 4.99 19.93 -2.01
C GLN A 182 6.44 19.53 -1.73
N MET A 183 6.72 18.23 -1.54
CA MET A 183 8.07 17.69 -1.43
C MET A 183 8.79 17.59 -2.79
N GLY A 184 8.12 17.94 -3.90
CA GLY A 184 8.70 17.94 -5.24
C GLY A 184 8.67 16.58 -5.94
N PHE A 185 7.91 15.60 -5.43
CA PHE A 185 7.72 14.33 -6.12
C PHE A 185 6.82 14.52 -7.34
N ALA A 186 7.29 14.09 -8.51
CA ALA A 186 6.56 14.17 -9.78
C ALA A 186 6.40 12.81 -10.45
N GLU A 187 7.42 11.95 -10.41
CA GLU A 187 7.37 10.62 -11.01
C GLU A 187 8.33 9.66 -10.30
N GLY A 188 8.01 8.38 -10.31
CA GLY A 188 8.84 7.34 -9.72
C GLY A 188 8.11 6.02 -9.55
N ASN A 189 8.72 5.12 -8.80
CA ASN A 189 8.12 3.84 -8.41
C ASN A 189 7.37 4.01 -7.09
N ILE A 190 6.05 3.79 -7.11
CA ILE A 190 5.18 3.89 -5.94
C ILE A 190 4.75 2.48 -5.53
N LEU A 191 4.88 2.13 -4.25
CA LEU A 191 4.41 0.87 -3.67
C LEU A 191 3.21 1.12 -2.73
N GLU A 192 2.18 0.31 -2.87
CA GLU A 192 1.10 0.17 -1.89
C GLU A 192 1.06 -1.28 -1.38
N PRO A 193 1.54 -1.57 -0.16
CA PRO A 193 1.73 -2.94 0.32
C PRO A 193 0.44 -3.65 0.76
N CYS A 194 -0.69 -2.94 0.80
CA CYS A 194 -2.04 -3.46 1.07
C CYS A 194 -3.05 -2.65 0.25
N CYS A 195 -3.05 -2.86 -1.08
CA CYS A 195 -3.71 -1.91 -1.97
C CYS A 195 -5.24 -2.04 -2.02
N GLY A 196 -5.82 -3.11 -1.49
CA GLY A 196 -7.25 -3.35 -1.68
C GLY A 196 -7.62 -3.35 -3.16
N ILE A 197 -8.62 -2.56 -3.52
CA ILE A 197 -8.97 -2.34 -4.93
C ILE A 197 -8.19 -1.20 -5.59
N GLY A 198 -7.18 -0.60 -4.90
CA GLY A 198 -6.28 0.39 -5.49
C GLY A 198 -6.78 1.84 -5.43
N ASN A 199 -7.38 2.27 -4.34
CA ASN A 199 -7.90 3.65 -4.23
C ASN A 199 -6.80 4.72 -4.39
N PHE A 200 -5.57 4.45 -3.92
CA PHE A 200 -4.45 5.36 -4.18
C PHE A 200 -4.11 5.44 -5.66
N MET A 201 -4.14 4.32 -6.39
CA MET A 201 -3.91 4.31 -7.84
C MET A 201 -4.96 5.13 -8.58
N GLY A 202 -6.24 4.96 -8.22
CA GLY A 202 -7.37 5.66 -8.83
C GLY A 202 -7.42 7.17 -8.55
N MET A 203 -6.75 7.61 -7.50
CA MET A 203 -6.66 9.02 -7.11
C MET A 203 -5.30 9.65 -7.42
N LEU A 204 -4.43 8.95 -8.15
CA LEU A 204 -3.12 9.48 -8.54
C LEU A 204 -3.30 10.78 -9.33
N PRO A 205 -2.70 11.92 -8.90
CA PRO A 205 -2.85 13.19 -9.57
C PRO A 205 -2.16 13.20 -10.94
N GLU A 206 -2.63 14.06 -11.83
CA GLU A 206 -2.08 14.21 -13.18
C GLU A 206 -0.58 14.51 -13.17
N SER A 207 -0.11 15.30 -12.19
CA SER A 207 1.31 15.65 -11.98
C SER A 207 2.21 14.41 -11.73
N MET A 208 1.64 13.28 -11.32
CA MET A 208 2.37 12.03 -11.02
C MET A 208 2.02 10.89 -11.98
N ARG A 209 1.28 11.14 -13.06
CA ARG A 209 0.71 10.10 -13.96
C ARG A 209 1.75 9.19 -14.61
N GLU A 210 2.97 9.67 -14.81
CA GLU A 210 4.06 8.86 -15.38
C GLU A 210 4.71 7.90 -14.36
N SER A 211 4.29 7.96 -13.10
CA SER A 211 4.76 7.04 -12.07
C SER A 211 4.32 5.60 -12.36
N LYS A 212 5.17 4.64 -11.93
CA LYS A 212 4.85 3.21 -11.98
C LYS A 212 4.29 2.78 -10.63
N PHE A 213 3.08 2.26 -10.64
CA PHE A 213 2.43 1.80 -9.42
C PHE A 213 2.54 0.28 -9.23
N TYR A 214 2.89 -0.12 -8.02
CA TYR A 214 3.03 -1.51 -7.59
C TYR A 214 2.13 -1.74 -6.38
N GLY A 215 1.21 -2.70 -6.50
CA GLY A 215 0.30 -3.06 -5.42
C GLY A 215 0.54 -4.48 -4.91
N VAL A 216 0.41 -4.69 -3.62
CA VAL A 216 0.30 -6.03 -3.04
C VAL A 216 -1.03 -6.15 -2.34
N GLU A 217 -1.76 -7.25 -2.58
CA GLU A 217 -3.04 -7.49 -1.93
C GLU A 217 -3.21 -8.97 -1.59
N LEU A 218 -3.55 -9.24 -0.34
CA LEU A 218 -3.77 -10.60 0.16
C LEU A 218 -5.12 -11.16 -0.29
N ASP A 219 -6.19 -10.34 -0.22
CA ASP A 219 -7.52 -10.75 -0.67
C ASP A 219 -7.56 -10.89 -2.19
N SER A 220 -7.77 -12.12 -2.64
CA SER A 220 -7.71 -12.46 -4.06
C SER A 220 -8.74 -11.71 -4.90
N ILE A 221 -9.92 -11.43 -4.37
CA ILE A 221 -10.97 -10.69 -5.09
C ILE A 221 -10.56 -9.22 -5.25
N SER A 222 -10.17 -8.58 -4.16
CA SER A 222 -9.72 -7.18 -4.17
C SER A 222 -8.52 -6.97 -5.11
N GLY A 223 -7.51 -7.82 -5.02
CA GLY A 223 -6.31 -7.70 -5.86
C GLY A 223 -6.59 -7.94 -7.35
N ARG A 224 -7.45 -8.91 -7.70
CA ARG A 224 -7.88 -9.15 -9.09
C ARG A 224 -8.72 -7.99 -9.63
N ILE A 225 -9.60 -7.41 -8.82
CA ILE A 225 -10.35 -6.19 -9.16
C ILE A 225 -9.36 -5.04 -9.41
N ALA A 226 -8.38 -4.81 -8.51
CA ALA A 226 -7.36 -3.78 -8.69
C ALA A 226 -6.61 -3.93 -10.01
N GLY A 227 -6.23 -5.15 -10.39
CA GLY A 227 -5.59 -5.43 -11.68
C GLY A 227 -6.46 -5.05 -12.88
N GLN A 228 -7.77 -5.23 -12.80
CA GLN A 228 -8.71 -4.86 -13.86
C GLN A 228 -9.02 -3.35 -13.88
N LEU A 229 -8.98 -2.68 -12.73
CA LEU A 229 -9.18 -1.24 -12.62
C LEU A 229 -7.94 -0.45 -13.08
N TYR A 230 -6.74 -0.93 -12.76
CA TYR A 230 -5.48 -0.21 -13.02
C TYR A 230 -4.57 -1.06 -13.90
N GLN A 231 -4.93 -1.14 -15.17
CA GLN A 231 -4.36 -2.07 -16.14
C GLN A 231 -2.89 -1.78 -16.48
N ASN A 232 -2.39 -0.58 -16.20
CA ASN A 232 -0.98 -0.21 -16.34
C ASN A 232 -0.15 -0.46 -15.06
N SER A 233 -0.80 -0.75 -13.94
CA SER A 233 -0.14 -1.04 -12.67
C SER A 233 0.29 -2.50 -12.58
N SER A 234 1.22 -2.79 -11.68
CA SER A 234 1.70 -4.15 -11.42
C SER A 234 1.19 -4.61 -10.06
N ILE A 235 0.26 -5.57 -10.06
CA ILE A 235 -0.38 -6.06 -8.83
C ILE A 235 0.11 -7.48 -8.52
N SER A 236 0.51 -7.71 -7.27
CA SER A 236 0.80 -9.04 -6.73
C SER A 236 -0.32 -9.46 -5.78
N VAL A 237 -1.08 -10.49 -6.16
CA VAL A 237 -2.15 -11.05 -5.33
C VAL A 237 -1.54 -12.13 -4.43
N ASN A 238 -0.91 -11.68 -3.35
CA ASN A 238 -0.15 -12.52 -2.43
C ASN A 238 -0.06 -11.86 -1.06
N GLY A 239 0.33 -12.62 -0.02
CA GLY A 239 0.74 -12.05 1.26
C GLY A 239 2.03 -11.25 1.10
N PHE A 240 2.11 -10.08 1.73
CA PHE A 240 3.27 -9.19 1.63
C PHE A 240 4.59 -9.88 2.05
N GLU A 241 4.52 -10.85 2.96
CA GLU A 241 5.66 -11.66 3.42
C GLU A 241 6.25 -12.54 2.32
N THR A 242 5.45 -12.92 1.32
CA THR A 242 5.88 -13.81 0.23
C THR A 242 6.36 -13.06 -1.01
N VAL A 243 6.10 -11.73 -1.08
CA VAL A 243 6.47 -10.94 -2.26
C VAL A 243 7.93 -10.54 -2.19
N GLU A 244 8.70 -10.94 -3.21
CA GLU A 244 10.09 -10.55 -3.39
C GLU A 244 10.17 -9.20 -4.09
N MET A 245 10.88 -8.26 -3.47
CA MET A 245 11.07 -6.90 -3.95
C MET A 245 12.53 -6.47 -3.79
N PRO A 246 13.07 -5.67 -4.73
CA PRO A 246 14.39 -5.07 -4.56
C PRO A 246 14.44 -4.12 -3.36
N ASP A 247 15.55 -4.11 -2.65
CA ASP A 247 15.83 -3.08 -1.65
C ASP A 247 16.12 -1.76 -2.35
N SER A 248 15.76 -0.64 -1.70
CA SER A 248 16.02 0.72 -2.20
C SER A 248 15.50 0.96 -3.63
N PHE A 249 14.33 0.43 -3.97
CA PHE A 249 13.76 0.50 -5.30
C PHE A 249 12.62 1.52 -5.43
N PHE A 250 11.82 1.67 -4.40
CA PHE A 250 10.65 2.55 -4.44
C PHE A 250 11.00 3.97 -4.03
N ASP A 251 10.48 4.93 -4.78
CA ASP A 251 10.58 6.35 -4.47
C ASP A 251 9.60 6.73 -3.36
N VAL A 252 8.42 6.13 -3.40
CA VAL A 252 7.34 6.38 -2.45
C VAL A 252 6.70 5.05 -2.04
N VAL A 253 6.40 4.90 -0.75
CA VAL A 253 5.48 3.89 -0.24
C VAL A 253 4.32 4.59 0.43
N VAL A 254 3.10 4.25 0.02
CA VAL A 254 1.86 4.79 0.58
C VAL A 254 0.94 3.66 0.99
N GLY A 255 0.07 3.88 1.94
CA GLY A 255 -1.02 2.94 2.21
C GLY A 255 -1.43 2.81 3.66
N ASN A 256 -2.53 2.09 3.86
CA ASN A 256 -3.05 1.73 5.17
C ASN A 256 -2.66 0.28 5.46
N VAL A 257 -1.71 0.07 6.36
CA VAL A 257 -1.23 -1.27 6.71
C VAL A 257 -2.17 -1.97 7.69
N PRO A 258 -2.24 -3.32 7.67
CA PRO A 258 -3.09 -4.07 8.58
C PRO A 258 -2.65 -3.89 10.04
N PHE A 259 -3.64 -3.91 10.93
CA PHE A 259 -3.47 -3.85 12.38
C PHE A 259 -3.90 -5.14 13.03
N GLY A 260 -3.22 -5.53 14.09
CA GLY A 260 -3.60 -6.66 14.92
C GLY A 260 -2.46 -7.16 15.80
N ASP A 261 -2.82 -7.95 16.81
CA ASP A 261 -1.88 -8.59 17.73
C ASP A 261 -1.41 -9.96 17.20
N PHE A 262 -1.19 -10.04 15.89
CA PHE A 262 -0.69 -11.24 15.22
C PHE A 262 0.58 -10.93 14.41
N LYS A 263 1.25 -11.98 13.97
CA LYS A 263 2.53 -11.94 13.28
C LYS A 263 2.42 -12.71 11.98
N VAL A 264 3.22 -12.32 11.01
CA VAL A 264 3.46 -13.08 9.78
C VAL A 264 4.84 -13.69 9.82
N LEU A 265 5.05 -14.79 9.12
CA LEU A 265 6.33 -15.47 9.03
C LEU A 265 7.08 -15.01 7.79
N ASP A 266 8.16 -14.25 8.01
CA ASP A 266 9.10 -13.83 6.97
C ASP A 266 10.52 -14.04 7.50
N LYS A 267 11.24 -14.99 6.91
CA LYS A 267 12.58 -15.41 7.35
C LYS A 267 13.57 -14.27 7.56
N GLN A 268 13.42 -13.18 6.80
CA GLN A 268 14.28 -12.01 6.93
C GLN A 268 14.00 -11.22 8.21
N TYR A 269 12.74 -11.20 8.66
CA TYR A 269 12.27 -10.36 9.77
C TYR A 269 11.88 -11.15 11.03
N ASP A 270 11.77 -12.47 10.98
CA ASP A 270 11.34 -13.34 12.11
C ASP A 270 12.14 -13.13 13.38
N LYS A 271 13.45 -12.86 13.25
CA LYS A 271 14.36 -12.59 14.38
C LYS A 271 13.95 -11.38 15.23
N PHE A 272 13.22 -10.42 14.68
CA PHE A 272 12.77 -9.21 15.38
C PHE A 272 11.44 -9.39 16.10
N ASN A 273 10.71 -10.46 15.78
CA ASN A 273 9.44 -10.81 16.43
C ASN A 273 8.35 -9.71 16.35
N PHE A 274 8.32 -8.97 15.24
CA PHE A 274 7.41 -7.85 15.01
C PHE A 274 5.94 -8.28 15.02
N LEU A 275 5.06 -7.40 15.50
CA LEU A 275 3.64 -7.44 15.18
C LEU A 275 3.43 -7.05 13.71
N ILE A 276 2.27 -7.40 13.14
CA ILE A 276 2.00 -7.21 11.71
C ILE A 276 2.29 -5.79 11.23
N HIS A 277 1.87 -4.77 11.95
CA HIS A 277 2.06 -3.36 11.58
C HIS A 277 3.55 -2.95 11.62
N ASP A 278 4.33 -3.41 12.60
CA ASP A 278 5.77 -3.13 12.69
C ASP A 278 6.55 -3.89 11.61
N TYR A 279 6.11 -5.12 11.29
CA TYR A 279 6.67 -5.90 10.20
C TYR A 279 6.51 -5.19 8.85
N PHE A 280 5.29 -4.70 8.53
CA PHE A 280 5.05 -3.96 7.30
C PHE A 280 5.94 -2.72 7.22
N PHE A 281 6.09 -2.01 8.32
CA PHE A 281 6.95 -0.84 8.41
C PHE A 281 8.42 -1.18 8.17
N ALA A 282 8.95 -2.20 8.87
CA ALA A 282 10.33 -2.62 8.73
C ALA A 282 10.65 -3.07 7.30
N LYS A 283 9.78 -3.90 6.71
CA LYS A 283 9.97 -4.37 5.32
C LYS A 283 9.90 -3.23 4.32
N THR A 284 8.96 -2.30 4.46
CA THR A 284 8.83 -1.16 3.53
C THR A 284 9.99 -0.20 3.61
N ILE A 285 10.58 0.04 4.80
CA ILE A 285 11.81 0.87 4.94
C ILE A 285 12.95 0.29 4.11
N ASP A 286 13.17 -1.02 4.13
CA ASP A 286 14.22 -1.64 3.33
C ASP A 286 13.99 -1.48 1.82
N LYS A 287 12.73 -1.33 1.41
CA LYS A 287 12.33 -1.22 -0.02
C LYS A 287 12.35 0.22 -0.54
N VAL A 288 12.22 1.21 0.33
CA VAL A 288 12.32 2.63 -0.04
C VAL A 288 13.79 3.00 -0.29
N ARG A 289 14.04 3.73 -1.40
CA ARG A 289 15.39 4.23 -1.69
C ARG A 289 15.80 5.36 -0.73
N PRO A 290 17.10 5.61 -0.54
CA PRO A 290 17.56 6.80 0.16
C PRO A 290 16.97 8.08 -0.47
N GLY A 291 16.43 8.98 0.36
CA GLY A 291 15.70 10.17 -0.10
C GLY A 291 14.27 9.91 -0.58
N GLY A 292 13.77 8.69 -0.46
CA GLY A 292 12.38 8.35 -0.74
C GLY A 292 11.46 8.68 0.44
N VAL A 293 10.14 8.57 0.21
CA VAL A 293 9.11 8.88 1.19
C VAL A 293 8.34 7.61 1.56
N LEU A 294 8.11 7.42 2.84
CA LEU A 294 7.22 6.40 3.36
C LEU A 294 6.09 7.09 4.16
N ASP A 295 4.87 7.03 3.60
CA ASP A 295 3.67 7.40 4.33
C ASP A 295 2.99 6.16 4.89
N ARG A 296 2.67 6.20 6.16
CA ARG A 296 1.96 5.15 6.86
C ARG A 296 0.76 5.72 7.59
N LYS A 297 -0.43 5.34 7.14
CA LYS A 297 -1.62 5.48 7.95
C LYS A 297 -1.74 4.29 8.89
N SER A 298 -1.87 4.59 10.19
CA SER A 298 -2.14 3.65 11.25
C SER A 298 -3.54 3.90 11.80
N THR A 299 -4.49 3.00 11.58
CA THR A 299 -5.80 3.12 12.21
C THR A 299 -5.75 2.50 13.59
N ARG A 300 -5.47 3.29 14.63
CA ARG A 300 -5.74 2.88 16.00
C ARG A 300 -7.26 2.91 16.20
N LEU A 301 -7.87 1.75 16.39
CA LEU A 301 -9.20 1.67 16.97
C LEU A 301 -9.04 2.06 18.46
N ASN A 302 -9.55 3.24 18.85
CA ASN A 302 -9.73 3.62 20.24
C ASN A 302 -10.94 2.92 20.81
#